data_c29e0534774d46ce72019ca696835f24
#
_entry.id   c29e0534774d46ce72019ca696835f24
#
_cell.length_a   1.000
_cell.length_b   1.000
_cell.length_c   1.000
_cell.angle_alpha   90.00
_cell.angle_beta   90.00
_cell.angle_gamma   90.00
#
_symmetry.space_group_name_H-M   'P 1'
#
loop_
_entity.id
_entity.type
_entity.pdbx_description
1 polymer ?
#
loop_
_entity_poly.entity_id
_entity_poly.type
_entity_poly.pdbx_seq_one_letter_code
_entity_poly.pdbx_strand_id
1 'polypeptide(L)'
;APPDMAYIISGVKKKSKVVIGKASIRIPFFERLDKLNLRLIPIDVKTSNAVPTADYININVDATVNVKISNNPEKLRLAAENFLNKNTEYIAGVAREVLEGNVREIVGKMKLEEMVSDRQKFANLVKENAEPDLAAMGLDIISFNVQNFVDGNEVIENLGIDNIVKIKKAAAIARAESERDIKVAQASADKESNDAAVAAQTEIAKKQNELAIKTVSYTHLR
;
A
#
# COMPACT_ATOMS: atom_id res chain seq x y z
N ALA A 1 -13.61 -28.73 -23.86
CA ALA A 1 -13.98 -27.73 -22.88
C ALA A 1 -13.05 -26.51 -23.05
N PRO A 2 -13.57 -25.31 -23.16
CA PRO A 2 -12.74 -24.11 -23.14
C PRO A 2 -12.07 -23.95 -21.74
N PRO A 3 -10.93 -23.26 -21.65
CA PRO A 3 -10.16 -23.14 -20.39
C PRO A 3 -10.85 -22.28 -19.33
N ASP A 4 -11.81 -21.46 -19.72
CA ASP A 4 -12.58 -20.56 -18.87
C ASP A 4 -13.86 -21.18 -18.27
N MET A 5 -14.11 -22.48 -18.56
CA MET A 5 -15.27 -23.22 -18.08
C MET A 5 -14.87 -24.60 -17.56
N ALA A 6 -15.36 -24.94 -16.37
CA ALA A 6 -15.32 -26.30 -15.87
C ALA A 6 -16.61 -27.01 -16.23
N TYR A 7 -16.49 -28.20 -16.83
CA TYR A 7 -17.58 -29.09 -17.07
C TYR A 7 -17.55 -30.22 -16.04
N ILE A 8 -18.64 -30.35 -15.31
CA ILE A 8 -18.80 -31.40 -14.30
C ILE A 8 -19.71 -32.46 -14.89
N ILE A 9 -19.16 -33.63 -15.08
CA ILE A 9 -19.89 -34.81 -15.58
C ILE A 9 -20.24 -35.69 -14.39
N SER A 10 -21.51 -35.76 -14.07
CA SER A 10 -22.07 -36.58 -12.99
C SER A 10 -22.99 -37.67 -13.55
N GLY A 11 -23.02 -38.85 -12.97
CA GLY A 11 -23.85 -39.95 -13.40
C GLY A 11 -23.39 -41.31 -12.89
N VAL A 12 -23.08 -42.24 -13.77
CA VAL A 12 -22.82 -43.67 -13.48
C VAL A 12 -21.69 -43.93 -12.45
N LYS A 13 -20.71 -43.00 -12.34
CA LYS A 13 -19.59 -43.17 -11.42
C LYS A 13 -19.85 -42.45 -10.11
N LYS A 14 -19.46 -43.07 -8.98
CA LYS A 14 -19.55 -42.50 -7.62
C LYS A 14 -18.84 -41.14 -7.42
N LYS A 15 -17.89 -40.81 -8.28
CA LYS A 15 -17.18 -39.52 -8.27
C LYS A 15 -17.46 -38.76 -9.57
N SER A 16 -17.94 -37.53 -9.46
CA SER A 16 -18.09 -36.64 -10.62
C SER A 16 -16.72 -36.33 -11.26
N LYS A 17 -16.72 -36.35 -12.60
CA LYS A 17 -15.51 -36.04 -13.37
C LYS A 17 -15.52 -34.56 -13.73
N VAL A 18 -14.47 -33.86 -13.32
CA VAL A 18 -14.27 -32.44 -13.67
C VAL A 18 -13.36 -32.36 -14.91
N VAL A 19 -13.77 -31.61 -15.92
CA VAL A 19 -13.04 -31.41 -17.16
C VAL A 19 -12.84 -29.94 -17.42
N ILE A 20 -11.56 -29.50 -17.42
CA ILE A 20 -11.14 -28.12 -17.72
C ILE A 20 -10.13 -28.19 -18.86
N GLY A 21 -10.32 -27.41 -19.92
CA GLY A 21 -9.35 -27.27 -21.02
C GLY A 21 -9.05 -28.54 -21.81
N LYS A 22 -9.77 -29.65 -21.58
CA LYS A 22 -9.53 -30.95 -22.22
C LYS A 22 -10.79 -31.48 -22.92
N ALA A 23 -10.60 -32.38 -23.89
CA ALA A 23 -11.70 -33.14 -24.45
C ALA A 23 -12.11 -34.28 -23.50
N SER A 24 -13.42 -34.54 -23.40
CA SER A 24 -13.94 -35.67 -22.65
C SER A 24 -15.18 -36.19 -23.36
N ILE A 25 -15.42 -37.49 -23.26
CA ILE A 25 -16.59 -38.15 -23.82
C ILE A 25 -17.65 -38.24 -22.73
N ARG A 26 -18.87 -37.83 -23.03
CA ARG A 26 -20.07 -37.99 -22.22
C ARG A 26 -20.94 -39.08 -22.82
N ILE A 27 -21.50 -39.94 -21.99
CA ILE A 27 -22.48 -40.95 -22.42
C ILE A 27 -23.88 -40.33 -22.27
N PRO A 28 -24.55 -39.98 -23.40
CA PRO A 28 -25.91 -39.45 -23.33
C PRO A 28 -26.82 -40.46 -22.60
N PHE A 29 -27.86 -39.97 -21.94
CA PHE A 29 -28.84 -40.69 -21.11
C PHE A 29 -28.36 -41.11 -19.70
N PHE A 30 -27.07 -41.36 -19.49
CA PHE A 30 -26.55 -41.82 -18.20
C PHE A 30 -25.73 -40.77 -17.44
N GLU A 31 -25.26 -39.73 -18.14
CA GLU A 31 -24.39 -38.68 -17.54
C GLU A 31 -24.99 -37.30 -17.76
N ARG A 32 -25.06 -36.53 -16.66
CA ARG A 32 -25.46 -35.12 -16.65
C ARG A 32 -24.22 -34.26 -16.83
N LEU A 33 -24.33 -33.23 -17.65
CA LEU A 33 -23.29 -32.24 -17.89
C LEU A 33 -23.71 -30.91 -17.25
N ASP A 34 -23.01 -30.49 -16.27
CA ASP A 34 -23.18 -29.19 -15.61
C ASP A 34 -22.00 -28.27 -15.93
N LYS A 35 -22.25 -26.96 -15.94
CA LYS A 35 -21.26 -25.93 -16.29
C LYS A 35 -20.97 -25.06 -15.10
N LEU A 36 -19.69 -24.71 -14.93
CA LEU A 36 -19.22 -23.77 -13.93
C LEU A 36 -18.29 -22.74 -14.59
N ASN A 37 -18.56 -21.46 -14.40
CA ASN A 37 -17.78 -20.40 -15.01
C ASN A 37 -16.53 -20.10 -14.15
N LEU A 38 -15.33 -20.23 -14.73
CA LEU A 38 -14.05 -19.99 -14.05
C LEU A 38 -13.48 -18.60 -14.31
N ARG A 39 -14.23 -17.74 -15.01
CA ARG A 39 -13.79 -16.37 -15.31
C ARG A 39 -13.64 -15.55 -14.05
N LEU A 40 -12.82 -14.51 -14.17
CA LEU A 40 -12.68 -13.50 -13.13
C LEU A 40 -14.00 -12.73 -12.98
N ILE A 41 -14.43 -12.54 -11.76
CA ILE A 41 -15.67 -11.84 -11.39
C ILE A 41 -15.26 -10.57 -10.65
N PRO A 42 -15.39 -9.39 -11.25
CA PRO A 42 -15.22 -8.12 -10.55
C PRO A 42 -16.43 -7.86 -9.65
N ILE A 43 -16.17 -7.47 -8.42
CA ILE A 43 -17.19 -7.18 -7.41
C ILE A 43 -16.89 -5.82 -6.82
N ASP A 44 -17.86 -4.92 -6.92
CA ASP A 44 -17.81 -3.66 -6.21
C ASP A 44 -18.40 -3.85 -4.81
N VAL A 45 -17.56 -3.66 -3.80
CA VAL A 45 -17.92 -3.73 -2.39
C VAL A 45 -18.07 -2.32 -1.86
N LYS A 46 -19.27 -1.98 -1.46
CA LYS A 46 -19.59 -0.69 -0.80
C LYS A 46 -20.29 -0.99 0.50
N THR A 47 -19.83 -0.37 1.57
CA THR A 47 -20.55 -0.49 2.84
C THR A 47 -21.87 0.27 2.74
N SER A 48 -22.98 -0.45 2.86
CA SER A 48 -24.35 0.10 2.72
C SER A 48 -24.65 1.14 3.79
N ASN A 49 -24.08 0.97 4.97
CA ASN A 49 -24.19 1.89 6.10
C ASN A 49 -22.78 2.27 6.57
N ALA A 50 -22.68 3.48 7.14
CA ALA A 50 -21.45 3.92 7.77
C ALA A 50 -21.05 2.97 8.92
N VAL A 51 -19.78 2.60 8.97
CA VAL A 51 -19.21 1.66 9.93
C VAL A 51 -18.32 2.42 10.89
N PRO A 52 -18.48 2.26 12.21
CA PRO A 52 -17.60 2.89 13.19
C PRO A 52 -16.22 2.24 13.15
N THR A 53 -15.18 3.06 13.10
CA THR A 53 -13.79 2.66 13.26
C THR A 53 -13.45 2.42 14.73
N ALA A 54 -12.22 1.96 15.03
CA ALA A 54 -11.73 1.84 16.40
C ALA A 54 -11.71 3.20 17.15
N ASP A 55 -11.67 4.31 16.43
CA ASP A 55 -11.73 5.68 16.98
C ASP A 55 -13.18 6.23 17.04
N TYR A 56 -14.18 5.38 16.84
CA TYR A 56 -15.61 5.75 16.82
C TYR A 56 -16.01 6.76 15.73
N ILE A 57 -15.24 6.81 14.65
CA ILE A 57 -15.55 7.64 13.48
C ILE A 57 -16.30 6.78 12.48
N ASN A 58 -17.45 7.24 12.04
CA ASN A 58 -18.28 6.54 11.07
C ASN A 58 -17.78 6.81 9.65
N ILE A 59 -17.40 5.74 8.94
CA ILE A 59 -16.92 5.81 7.57
C ILE A 59 -17.62 4.82 6.64
N ASN A 60 -17.68 5.17 5.37
CA ASN A 60 -18.05 4.27 4.29
C ASN A 60 -16.78 3.90 3.52
N VAL A 61 -16.68 2.62 3.12
CA VAL A 61 -15.56 2.11 2.35
C VAL A 61 -16.06 1.65 0.99
N ASP A 62 -15.39 2.12 -0.06
CA ASP A 62 -15.58 1.67 -1.42
C ASP A 62 -14.34 0.88 -1.87
N ALA A 63 -14.53 -0.36 -2.30
CA ALA A 63 -13.46 -1.24 -2.78
C ALA A 63 -13.91 -2.05 -3.99
N THR A 64 -12.96 -2.38 -4.85
CA THR A 64 -13.17 -3.33 -5.95
C THR A 64 -12.36 -4.58 -5.71
N VAL A 65 -13.02 -5.71 -5.74
CA VAL A 65 -12.45 -7.03 -5.47
C VAL A 65 -12.63 -7.92 -6.70
N ASN A 66 -11.56 -8.58 -7.11
CA ASN A 66 -11.64 -9.60 -8.15
C ASN A 66 -11.58 -10.98 -7.51
N VAL A 67 -12.62 -11.76 -7.70
CA VAL A 67 -12.70 -13.16 -7.27
C VAL A 67 -12.81 -14.08 -8.46
N LYS A 68 -12.39 -15.31 -8.29
CA LYS A 68 -12.62 -16.39 -9.24
C LYS A 68 -12.91 -17.70 -8.53
N ILE A 69 -13.52 -18.64 -9.23
CA ILE A 69 -13.63 -20.01 -8.75
C ILE A 69 -12.25 -20.65 -8.79
N SER A 70 -11.86 -21.29 -7.70
CA SER A 70 -10.56 -21.93 -7.55
C SER A 70 -10.37 -23.09 -8.54
N ASN A 71 -9.17 -23.21 -9.09
CA ASN A 71 -8.79 -24.34 -9.95
C ASN A 71 -8.37 -25.58 -9.12
N ASN A 72 -8.26 -25.46 -7.80
CA ASN A 72 -7.95 -26.59 -6.94
C ASN A 72 -9.11 -27.59 -6.95
N PRO A 73 -8.89 -28.88 -7.18
CA PRO A 73 -9.95 -29.89 -7.28
C PRO A 73 -10.88 -29.96 -6.05
N GLU A 74 -10.35 -29.75 -4.85
CA GLU A 74 -11.13 -29.74 -3.61
C GLU A 74 -12.04 -28.51 -3.51
N LYS A 75 -11.46 -27.31 -3.71
CA LYS A 75 -12.21 -26.05 -3.73
C LYS A 75 -13.21 -26.00 -4.89
N LEU A 76 -12.85 -26.56 -6.04
CA LEU A 76 -13.75 -26.62 -7.19
C LEU A 76 -14.99 -27.49 -6.89
N ARG A 77 -14.85 -28.53 -6.08
CA ARG A 77 -16.00 -29.33 -5.63
C ARG A 77 -16.92 -28.49 -4.72
N LEU A 78 -16.35 -27.73 -3.79
CA LEU A 78 -17.12 -26.81 -2.94
C LEU A 78 -17.83 -25.74 -3.77
N ALA A 79 -17.14 -25.17 -4.77
CA ALA A 79 -17.75 -24.22 -5.70
C ALA A 79 -18.89 -24.85 -6.50
N ALA A 80 -18.75 -26.12 -6.90
CA ALA A 80 -19.82 -26.84 -7.58
C ALA A 80 -21.03 -27.10 -6.67
N GLU A 81 -20.81 -27.45 -5.41
CA GLU A 81 -21.89 -27.63 -4.44
C GLU A 81 -22.71 -26.35 -4.23
N ASN A 82 -22.06 -25.18 -4.23
CA ASN A 82 -22.70 -23.89 -3.96
C ASN A 82 -23.23 -23.19 -5.24
N PHE A 83 -22.51 -23.28 -6.36
CA PHE A 83 -22.71 -22.40 -7.50
C PHE A 83 -23.00 -23.12 -8.84
N LEU A 84 -23.22 -24.43 -8.79
CA LEU A 84 -23.53 -25.19 -10.01
C LEU A 84 -24.75 -24.61 -10.74
N ASN A 85 -24.59 -24.35 -12.04
CA ASN A 85 -25.64 -23.75 -12.88
C ASN A 85 -26.15 -22.36 -12.41
N LYS A 86 -25.46 -21.70 -11.50
CA LYS A 86 -25.76 -20.32 -11.13
C LYS A 86 -25.06 -19.34 -12.09
N ASN A 87 -25.67 -18.18 -12.27
CA ASN A 87 -25.08 -17.11 -13.07
C ASN A 87 -23.97 -16.38 -12.26
N THR A 88 -23.15 -15.64 -12.97
CA THR A 88 -22.03 -14.88 -12.38
C THR A 88 -22.52 -13.83 -11.39
N GLU A 89 -23.69 -13.23 -11.65
CA GLU A 89 -24.30 -12.21 -10.77
C GLU A 89 -24.68 -12.77 -9.40
N TYR A 90 -25.19 -14.01 -9.35
CA TYR A 90 -25.49 -14.68 -8.09
C TYR A 90 -24.21 -14.92 -7.27
N ILE A 91 -23.15 -15.40 -7.93
CA ILE A 91 -21.86 -15.63 -7.29
C ILE A 91 -21.29 -14.30 -6.76
N ALA A 92 -21.36 -13.25 -7.58
CA ALA A 92 -20.93 -11.91 -7.19
C ALA A 92 -21.72 -11.36 -5.99
N GLY A 93 -23.03 -11.61 -5.94
CA GLY A 93 -23.90 -11.20 -4.84
C GLY A 93 -23.50 -11.85 -3.52
N VAL A 94 -23.37 -13.17 -3.51
CA VAL A 94 -22.97 -13.94 -2.31
C VAL A 94 -21.56 -13.52 -1.83
N ALA A 95 -20.60 -13.43 -2.75
CA ALA A 95 -19.25 -13.02 -2.40
C ALA A 95 -19.20 -11.57 -1.90
N ARG A 96 -20.03 -10.66 -2.42
CA ARG A 96 -20.14 -9.28 -1.94
C ARG A 96 -20.59 -9.22 -0.49
N GLU A 97 -21.61 -9.98 -0.11
CA GLU A 97 -22.11 -10.01 1.28
C GLU A 97 -21.03 -10.47 2.26
N VAL A 98 -20.27 -11.51 1.91
CA VAL A 98 -19.15 -11.98 2.72
C VAL A 98 -18.06 -10.94 2.82
N LEU A 99 -17.66 -10.35 1.68
CA LEU A 99 -16.64 -9.29 1.65
C LEU A 99 -17.06 -8.05 2.43
N GLU A 100 -18.32 -7.60 2.32
CA GLU A 100 -18.84 -6.46 3.09
C GLU A 100 -18.77 -6.73 4.60
N GLY A 101 -19.12 -7.94 5.04
CA GLY A 101 -18.99 -8.35 6.43
C GLY A 101 -17.55 -8.28 6.94
N ASN A 102 -16.62 -8.81 6.17
CA ASN A 102 -15.19 -8.80 6.50
C ASN A 102 -14.60 -7.37 6.48
N VAL A 103 -14.98 -6.53 5.52
CA VAL A 103 -14.60 -5.12 5.49
C VAL A 103 -15.07 -4.41 6.75
N ARG A 104 -16.34 -4.62 7.14
CA ARG A 104 -16.93 -4.03 8.35
C ARG A 104 -16.18 -4.45 9.62
N GLU A 105 -15.79 -5.72 9.72
CA GLU A 105 -15.03 -6.23 10.85
C GLU A 105 -13.63 -5.58 10.96
N ILE A 106 -12.90 -5.46 9.86
CA ILE A 106 -11.56 -4.85 9.85
C ILE A 106 -11.63 -3.34 10.10
N VAL A 107 -12.63 -2.64 9.53
CA VAL A 107 -12.86 -1.22 9.84
C VAL A 107 -13.05 -1.00 11.34
N GLY A 108 -13.84 -1.85 12.01
CA GLY A 108 -14.04 -1.75 13.46
C GLY A 108 -12.78 -2.02 14.31
N LYS A 109 -11.77 -2.69 13.74
CA LYS A 109 -10.49 -3.02 14.43
C LYS A 109 -9.38 -2.00 14.17
N MET A 110 -9.48 -1.17 13.13
CA MET A 110 -8.44 -0.23 12.73
C MET A 110 -8.84 1.22 13.02
N LYS A 111 -7.84 2.06 13.26
CA LYS A 111 -8.02 3.51 13.34
C LYS A 111 -8.11 4.13 11.96
N LEU A 112 -8.88 5.22 11.84
CA LEU A 112 -9.05 5.92 10.57
C LEU A 112 -7.71 6.39 9.99
N GLU A 113 -6.83 6.96 10.82
CA GLU A 113 -5.51 7.44 10.41
C GLU A 113 -4.66 6.32 9.81
N GLU A 114 -4.67 5.12 10.39
CA GLU A 114 -3.94 3.95 9.88
C GLU A 114 -4.47 3.50 8.52
N MET A 115 -5.80 3.44 8.36
CA MET A 115 -6.43 3.01 7.10
C MET A 115 -6.16 3.97 5.95
N VAL A 116 -6.19 5.28 6.22
CA VAL A 116 -5.93 6.31 5.20
C VAL A 116 -4.46 6.37 4.83
N SER A 117 -3.55 6.22 5.82
CA SER A 117 -2.11 6.27 5.63
C SER A 117 -1.56 5.02 4.93
N ASP A 118 -2.09 3.83 5.24
CA ASP A 118 -1.65 2.56 4.69
C ASP A 118 -2.83 1.72 4.17
N ARG A 119 -3.34 2.13 3.01
CA ARG A 119 -4.44 1.43 2.33
C ARG A 119 -4.09 -0.02 1.98
N GLN A 120 -2.81 -0.30 1.72
CA GLN A 120 -2.36 -1.65 1.38
C GLN A 120 -2.44 -2.58 2.58
N LYS A 121 -2.05 -2.11 3.76
CA LYS A 121 -2.20 -2.86 5.02
C LYS A 121 -3.66 -3.22 5.27
N PHE A 122 -4.56 -2.25 5.13
CA PHE A 122 -6.01 -2.49 5.25
C PHE A 122 -6.50 -3.54 4.25
N ALA A 123 -6.13 -3.40 2.97
CA ALA A 123 -6.51 -4.33 1.91
C ALA A 123 -6.03 -5.77 2.20
N ASN A 124 -4.79 -5.93 2.69
CA ASN A 124 -4.23 -7.22 3.05
C ASN A 124 -4.96 -7.86 4.25
N LEU A 125 -5.27 -7.08 5.29
CA LEU A 125 -6.02 -7.57 6.45
C LEU A 125 -7.43 -8.03 6.07
N VAL A 126 -8.13 -7.27 5.24
CA VAL A 126 -9.46 -7.69 4.73
C VAL A 126 -9.34 -8.96 3.90
N LYS A 127 -8.34 -9.05 3.03
CA LYS A 127 -8.10 -10.24 2.21
C LYS A 127 -7.83 -11.48 3.07
N GLU A 128 -6.93 -11.38 4.04
CA GLU A 128 -6.60 -12.47 4.96
C GLU A 128 -7.81 -12.92 5.79
N ASN A 129 -8.64 -11.96 6.23
CA ASN A 129 -9.85 -12.27 7.00
C ASN A 129 -10.95 -12.92 6.14
N ALA A 130 -11.12 -12.49 4.89
CA ALA A 130 -12.14 -12.99 3.98
C ALA A 130 -11.75 -14.30 3.26
N GLU A 131 -10.46 -14.60 3.15
CA GLU A 131 -9.96 -15.76 2.40
C GLU A 131 -10.52 -17.09 2.92
N PRO A 132 -10.60 -17.39 4.24
CA PRO A 132 -11.19 -18.63 4.75
C PRO A 132 -12.66 -18.79 4.36
N ASP A 133 -13.45 -17.72 4.48
CA ASP A 133 -14.87 -17.74 4.20
C ASP A 133 -15.16 -17.98 2.71
N LEU A 134 -14.43 -17.30 1.84
CA LEU A 134 -14.55 -17.47 0.38
C LEU A 134 -13.98 -18.81 -0.08
N ALA A 135 -12.91 -19.30 0.54
CA ALA A 135 -12.33 -20.60 0.26
C ALA A 135 -13.29 -21.76 0.63
N ALA A 136 -14.07 -21.64 1.72
CA ALA A 136 -15.11 -22.58 2.09
C ALA A 136 -16.21 -22.69 1.03
N MET A 137 -16.41 -21.64 0.24
CA MET A 137 -17.33 -21.64 -0.91
C MET A 137 -16.64 -21.99 -2.24
N GLY A 138 -15.34 -22.23 -2.24
CA GLY A 138 -14.57 -22.56 -3.43
C GLY A 138 -14.13 -21.35 -4.26
N LEU A 139 -14.13 -20.16 -3.69
CA LEU A 139 -13.70 -18.91 -4.32
C LEU A 139 -12.31 -18.50 -3.84
N ASP A 140 -11.50 -17.96 -4.75
CA ASP A 140 -10.20 -17.36 -4.46
C ASP A 140 -10.23 -15.84 -4.73
N ILE A 141 -9.66 -15.05 -3.81
CA ILE A 141 -9.47 -13.61 -3.99
C ILE A 141 -8.19 -13.39 -4.80
N ILE A 142 -8.31 -12.78 -5.95
CA ILE A 142 -7.17 -12.45 -6.82
C ILE A 142 -6.59 -11.10 -6.44
N SER A 143 -7.44 -10.08 -6.32
CA SER A 143 -7.04 -8.74 -5.92
C SER A 143 -8.12 -8.09 -5.07
N PHE A 144 -7.69 -7.28 -4.10
CA PHE A 144 -8.54 -6.43 -3.28
C PHE A 144 -7.96 -5.01 -3.33
N ASN A 145 -8.71 -4.08 -3.90
CA ASN A 145 -8.27 -2.70 -4.10
C ASN A 145 -9.25 -1.74 -3.44
N VAL A 146 -8.78 -0.99 -2.47
CA VAL A 146 -9.57 0.08 -1.85
C VAL A 146 -9.56 1.30 -2.76
N GLN A 147 -10.75 1.77 -3.12
CA GLN A 147 -10.91 2.95 -3.96
C GLN A 147 -10.99 4.22 -3.11
N ASN A 148 -11.89 4.23 -2.14
CA ASN A 148 -12.12 5.41 -1.33
C ASN A 148 -12.58 5.08 0.10
N PHE A 149 -12.26 6.01 1.01
CA PHE A 149 -12.86 6.11 2.33
C PHE A 149 -13.64 7.41 2.37
N VAL A 150 -14.92 7.36 2.75
CA VAL A 150 -15.79 8.53 2.84
C VAL A 150 -16.28 8.63 4.27
N ASP A 151 -16.03 9.76 4.89
CA ASP A 151 -16.58 10.11 6.19
C ASP A 151 -17.59 11.23 6.07
N GLY A 152 -18.61 11.23 6.95
CA GLY A 152 -19.67 12.24 6.95
C GLY A 152 -19.30 13.56 7.63
N ASN A 153 -18.14 13.62 8.31
CA ASN A 153 -17.76 14.73 9.20
C ASN A 153 -16.47 15.46 8.79
N GLU A 154 -15.99 15.26 7.54
CA GLU A 154 -14.75 15.88 7.01
C GLU A 154 -13.50 15.60 7.85
N VAL A 155 -13.50 14.51 8.63
CA VAL A 155 -12.38 14.14 9.52
C VAL A 155 -11.15 13.78 8.68
N ILE A 156 -11.34 13.09 7.55
CA ILE A 156 -10.24 12.72 6.63
C ILE A 156 -9.59 13.97 6.06
N GLU A 157 -10.37 14.99 5.69
CA GLU A 157 -9.85 16.26 5.19
C GLU A 157 -9.06 17.02 6.27
N ASN A 158 -9.60 17.08 7.50
CA ASN A 158 -8.92 17.69 8.64
C ASN A 158 -7.61 16.98 9.01
N LEU A 159 -7.56 15.64 8.98
CA LEU A 159 -6.33 14.87 9.16
C LEU A 159 -5.29 15.22 8.08
N GLY A 160 -5.74 15.46 6.84
CA GLY A 160 -4.89 15.92 5.74
C GLY A 160 -4.29 17.30 6.02
N ILE A 161 -5.09 18.24 6.53
CA ILE A 161 -4.64 19.59 6.89
C ILE A 161 -3.61 19.54 8.02
N ASP A 162 -3.87 18.78 9.09
CA ASP A 162 -2.94 18.61 10.20
C ASP A 162 -1.59 18.02 9.76
N ASN A 163 -1.62 17.04 8.87
CA ASN A 163 -0.41 16.47 8.31
C ASN A 163 0.38 17.48 7.46
N ILE A 164 -0.30 18.28 6.65
CA ILE A 164 0.33 19.35 5.88
C ILE A 164 0.98 20.39 6.79
N VAL A 165 0.32 20.77 7.89
CA VAL A 165 0.87 21.70 8.87
C VAL A 165 2.10 21.10 9.57
N LYS A 166 2.07 19.84 9.98
CA LYS A 166 3.21 19.14 10.56
C LYS A 166 4.41 19.09 9.60
N ILE A 167 4.17 18.74 8.33
CA ILE A 167 5.20 18.68 7.29
C ILE A 167 5.80 20.07 7.04
N LYS A 168 4.97 21.10 6.91
CA LYS A 168 5.44 22.50 6.76
C LYS A 168 6.28 22.97 7.94
N LYS A 169 5.87 22.64 9.16
CA LYS A 169 6.62 22.95 10.39
C LYS A 169 7.97 22.24 10.41
N ALA A 170 7.99 20.94 10.12
CA ALA A 170 9.24 20.16 10.04
C ALA A 170 10.19 20.69 8.97
N ALA A 171 9.67 21.04 7.79
CA ALA A 171 10.46 21.64 6.72
C ALA A 171 11.02 23.03 7.09
N ALA A 172 10.24 23.84 7.79
CA ALA A 172 10.71 25.15 8.27
C ALA A 172 11.83 25.02 9.30
N ILE A 173 11.70 24.08 10.24
CA ILE A 173 12.76 23.78 11.24
C ILE A 173 14.03 23.30 10.54
N ALA A 174 13.92 22.33 9.62
CA ALA A 174 15.07 21.79 8.89
C ALA A 174 15.79 22.88 8.07
N ARG A 175 15.03 23.81 7.44
CA ARG A 175 15.62 24.97 6.74
C ARG A 175 16.35 25.90 7.69
N ALA A 176 15.76 26.25 8.84
CA ALA A 176 16.38 27.10 9.82
C ALA A 176 17.68 26.49 10.41
N GLU A 177 17.69 25.19 10.68
CA GLU A 177 18.86 24.44 11.10
C GLU A 177 19.95 24.43 10.03
N SER A 178 19.60 24.17 8.78
CA SER A 178 20.53 24.19 7.65
C SER A 178 21.13 25.58 7.42
N GLU A 179 20.34 26.65 7.49
CA GLU A 179 20.83 28.02 7.38
C GLU A 179 21.76 28.39 8.55
N ARG A 180 21.46 27.95 9.75
CA ARG A 180 22.34 28.14 10.91
C ARG A 180 23.68 27.43 10.71
N ASP A 181 23.64 26.17 10.26
CA ASP A 181 24.86 25.38 10.07
C ASP A 181 25.73 25.95 8.94
N ILE A 182 25.12 26.44 7.85
CA ILE A 182 25.83 27.17 6.78
C ILE A 182 26.48 28.42 7.34
N LYS A 183 25.79 29.23 8.13
CA LYS A 183 26.35 30.46 8.72
C LYS A 183 27.50 30.16 9.69
N VAL A 184 27.38 29.09 10.49
CA VAL A 184 28.44 28.65 11.39
C VAL A 184 29.68 28.19 10.61
N ALA A 185 29.47 27.38 9.55
CA ALA A 185 30.55 26.92 8.68
C ALA A 185 31.24 28.10 7.98
N GLN A 186 30.47 29.07 7.49
CA GLN A 186 31.00 30.26 6.82
C GLN A 186 31.80 31.16 7.81
N ALA A 187 31.26 31.37 9.01
CA ALA A 187 31.97 32.11 10.04
C ALA A 187 33.29 31.43 10.50
N SER A 188 33.32 30.11 10.57
CA SER A 188 34.54 29.35 10.87
C SER A 188 35.58 29.46 9.75
N ALA A 189 35.16 29.38 8.49
CA ALA A 189 36.02 29.52 7.31
C ALA A 189 36.59 30.95 7.20
N ASP A 190 35.74 31.96 7.46
CA ASP A 190 36.16 33.38 7.47
C ASP A 190 37.18 33.66 8.60
N LYS A 191 36.99 33.08 9.78
CA LYS A 191 37.96 33.17 10.88
C LYS A 191 39.30 32.53 10.52
N GLU A 192 39.29 31.32 9.98
CA GLU A 192 40.51 30.61 9.56
C GLU A 192 41.26 31.38 8.46
N SER A 193 40.54 31.94 7.46
CA SER A 193 41.10 32.80 6.43
C SER A 193 41.74 34.09 6.98
N ASN A 194 41.04 34.70 7.96
CA ASN A 194 41.54 35.94 8.60
C ASN A 194 42.77 35.64 9.48
N ASP A 195 42.77 34.55 10.23
CA ASP A 195 43.91 34.14 11.06
C ASP A 195 45.13 33.82 10.19
N ALA A 196 44.95 33.18 9.03
CA ALA A 196 46.00 32.92 8.07
C ALA A 196 46.55 34.21 7.43
N ALA A 197 45.67 35.17 7.09
CA ALA A 197 46.09 36.49 6.60
C ALA A 197 46.88 37.30 7.60
N VAL A 198 46.45 37.31 8.88
CA VAL A 198 47.17 37.99 9.99
C VAL A 198 48.53 37.32 10.24
N ALA A 199 48.59 35.99 10.21
CA ALA A 199 49.89 35.29 10.35
C ALA A 199 50.85 35.64 9.21
N ALA A 200 50.40 35.68 7.96
CA ALA A 200 51.22 36.08 6.82
C ALA A 200 51.68 37.52 6.93
N GLN A 201 50.82 38.45 7.32
CA GLN A 201 51.20 39.86 7.53
C GLN A 201 52.24 40.04 8.64
N THR A 202 52.13 39.29 9.75
CA THR A 202 53.11 39.31 10.85
C THR A 202 54.47 38.76 10.42
N GLU A 203 54.50 37.73 9.58
CA GLU A 203 55.77 37.23 9.02
C GLU A 203 56.42 38.24 8.05
N ILE A 204 55.64 38.88 7.18
CA ILE A 204 56.12 39.95 6.29
C ILE A 204 56.68 41.12 7.10
N ALA A 205 55.98 41.57 8.13
CA ALA A 205 56.43 42.64 9.03
C ALA A 205 57.75 42.29 9.79
N LYS A 206 57.89 41.07 10.28
CA LYS A 206 59.12 40.57 10.87
C LYS A 206 60.29 40.60 9.88
N LYS A 207 60.11 40.09 8.66
CA LYS A 207 61.16 40.14 7.64
C LYS A 207 61.52 41.55 7.21
N GLN A 208 60.54 42.45 7.10
CA GLN A 208 60.81 43.88 6.83
C GLN A 208 61.64 44.56 7.94
N ASN A 209 61.32 44.29 9.24
CA ASN A 209 62.08 44.80 10.38
C ASN A 209 63.48 44.22 10.41
N GLU A 210 63.67 42.91 10.14
CA GLU A 210 65.02 42.31 10.04
C GLU A 210 65.85 42.96 8.91
N LEU A 211 65.23 43.22 7.74
CA LEU A 211 65.93 43.92 6.64
C LEU A 211 66.28 45.38 7.03
N ALA A 212 65.37 46.11 7.71
CA ALA A 212 65.62 47.46 8.19
C ALA A 212 66.79 47.48 9.20
N ILE A 213 66.80 46.56 10.16
CA ILE A 213 67.91 46.44 11.13
C ILE A 213 69.25 46.15 10.44
N LYS A 214 69.26 45.27 9.45
CA LYS A 214 70.49 44.99 8.66
C LYS A 214 70.95 46.21 7.91
N THR A 215 70.04 46.96 7.28
CA THR A 215 70.37 48.19 6.51
C THR A 215 70.93 49.27 7.43
N VAL A 216 70.37 49.46 8.58
CA VAL A 216 70.83 50.42 9.61
C VAL A 216 72.25 50.00 10.11
N SER A 217 72.47 48.71 10.36
CA SER A 217 73.79 48.19 10.77
C SER A 217 74.88 48.40 9.71
N TYR A 218 74.57 48.34 8.43
CA TYR A 218 75.53 48.61 7.35
C TYR A 218 75.83 50.10 7.21
N THR A 219 74.93 51.01 7.55
CA THR A 219 75.17 52.45 7.47
C THR A 219 75.98 53.00 8.64
N HIS A 220 76.08 52.33 9.78
CA HIS A 220 76.90 52.69 10.95
C HIS A 220 78.33 52.18 10.88
N LEU A 221 78.72 51.39 9.93
CA LEU A 221 80.05 50.84 9.77
C LEU A 221 80.88 51.54 8.64
N ARG A 222 80.49 52.73 8.26
CA ARG A 222 81.25 53.55 7.25
C ARG A 222 81.72 54.87 7.86
#